data_35b57730ea1dfab7a4bc5e2a852158a7
#
_entry.id   35b57730ea1dfab7a4bc5e2a852158a7
#
_cell.length_a   1.000
_cell.length_b   1.000
_cell.length_c   1.000
_cell.angle_alpha   90.00
_cell.angle_beta   90.00
_cell.angle_gamma   90.00
#
_symmetry.space_group_name_H-M   'P 1'
#
loop_
_entity.id
_entity.type
_entity.pdbx_description
1 polymer ?
#
loop_
_entity_poly.entity_id
_entity_poly.type
_entity_poly.pdbx_seq_one_letter_code
_entity_poly.pdbx_strand_id
1 'polypeptide(L)'
;MSALLAQVEIRDRSEGTCVSDNGFCPDWIADNFDRYVDPFFQHVLLTVVAVAIGFAIAFGLALLAHRRRWLVNPVTQVTGVLYTIPSLAAFFLLLPITGRGFVTATIALVSYSLLIIFRNVLAGLDNVPDETKDAGRGMGLTDRQLLWRVEVPLALPEILAGLRIAATSTVGLATLAFFAGAGGLGEQIFADINFKSNVVVAGGLAVALAALLDAVILLTQRAVTPWTRAVAAP
;
A
#
# COMPACT_ATOMS: atom_id res chain seq x y z
N MET A 1 -34.18 -7.97 0.54
CA MET A 1 -33.86 -9.26 1.20
C MET A 1 -33.65 -10.40 0.20
N SER A 2 -33.82 -10.19 -1.10
CA SER A 2 -33.65 -11.23 -2.13
C SER A 2 -32.29 -11.24 -2.85
N ALA A 3 -31.44 -10.25 -2.66
CA ALA A 3 -30.12 -10.17 -3.34
C ALA A 3 -28.98 -10.86 -2.57
N LEU A 4 -29.19 -11.29 -1.35
CA LEU A 4 -28.19 -11.93 -0.50
C LEU A 4 -28.13 -13.45 -0.66
N LEU A 5 -29.08 -14.05 -1.41
CA LEU A 5 -29.13 -15.50 -1.64
C LEU A 5 -28.57 -15.93 -2.99
N ALA A 6 -28.11 -14.99 -3.83
CA ALA A 6 -27.70 -15.28 -5.20
C ALA A 6 -26.25 -15.71 -5.38
N GLN A 7 -25.47 -15.89 -4.32
CA GLN A 7 -24.05 -16.27 -4.40
C GLN A 7 -23.65 -17.45 -3.51
N VAL A 8 -24.58 -18.29 -3.14
CA VAL A 8 -24.21 -19.63 -2.68
C VAL A 8 -24.06 -20.49 -3.92
N GLU A 9 -22.91 -20.37 -4.58
CA GLU A 9 -22.50 -21.31 -5.59
C GLU A 9 -22.35 -22.67 -4.90
N ILE A 10 -23.32 -23.55 -5.16
CA ILE A 10 -23.27 -24.95 -4.66
C ILE A 10 -22.12 -25.62 -5.39
N ARG A 11 -20.94 -25.61 -4.75
CA ARG A 11 -19.78 -26.34 -5.23
C ARG A 11 -20.16 -27.82 -5.29
N ASP A 12 -20.11 -28.41 -6.49
CA ASP A 12 -20.33 -29.85 -6.64
C ASP A 12 -19.27 -30.62 -5.85
N ARG A 13 -19.69 -31.19 -4.74
CA ARG A 13 -18.86 -32.01 -3.84
C ARG A 13 -19.14 -33.48 -4.06
N SER A 14 -19.26 -33.91 -5.32
CA SER A 14 -19.30 -35.36 -5.59
C SER A 14 -18.09 -36.04 -4.96
N GLU A 15 -18.32 -37.08 -4.18
CA GLU A 15 -17.27 -37.77 -3.43
C GLU A 15 -16.15 -38.27 -4.38
N GLY A 16 -14.89 -38.11 -3.96
CA GLY A 16 -13.70 -38.57 -4.70
C GLY A 16 -13.18 -37.54 -5.74
N THR A 17 -13.68 -36.31 -5.78
CA THR A 17 -13.11 -35.26 -6.64
C THR A 17 -12.09 -34.40 -5.90
N CYS A 18 -11.11 -33.85 -6.61
CA CYS A 18 -10.15 -32.89 -6.06
C CYS A 18 -10.83 -31.73 -5.32
N VAL A 19 -12.03 -31.33 -5.79
CA VAL A 19 -12.84 -30.25 -5.19
C VAL A 19 -13.47 -30.69 -3.87
N SER A 20 -13.93 -31.94 -3.76
CA SER A 20 -14.48 -32.48 -2.51
C SER A 20 -13.42 -32.54 -1.41
N ASP A 21 -12.18 -32.86 -1.78
CA ASP A 21 -11.06 -33.02 -0.85
C ASP A 21 -10.38 -31.68 -0.50
N ASN A 22 -10.96 -30.53 -0.96
CA ASN A 22 -10.37 -29.19 -0.79
C ASN A 22 -8.93 -29.10 -1.34
N GLY A 23 -8.63 -29.86 -2.40
CA GLY A 23 -7.31 -29.97 -2.99
C GLY A 23 -6.87 -28.75 -3.79
N PHE A 24 -5.70 -28.89 -4.44
CA PHE A 24 -5.26 -27.98 -5.49
C PHE A 24 -5.70 -28.55 -6.84
N CYS A 25 -6.68 -27.90 -7.47
CA CYS A 25 -7.40 -28.42 -8.65
C CYS A 25 -7.16 -27.48 -9.85
N PRO A 26 -6.17 -27.76 -10.72
CA PRO A 26 -5.85 -26.88 -11.87
C PRO A 26 -7.02 -26.68 -12.83
N ASP A 27 -7.77 -27.75 -13.14
CA ASP A 27 -8.91 -27.67 -14.06
C ASP A 27 -9.99 -26.74 -13.51
N TRP A 28 -10.31 -26.89 -12.21
CA TRP A 28 -11.26 -25.97 -11.56
C TRP A 28 -10.78 -24.52 -11.60
N ILE A 29 -9.48 -24.26 -11.43
CA ILE A 29 -8.89 -22.92 -11.49
C ILE A 29 -9.11 -22.33 -12.90
N ALA A 30 -8.84 -23.12 -13.94
CA ALA A 30 -9.01 -22.68 -15.33
C ALA A 30 -10.47 -22.32 -15.65
N ASP A 31 -11.41 -23.16 -15.19
CA ASP A 31 -12.85 -22.97 -15.45
C ASP A 31 -13.45 -21.81 -14.63
N ASN A 32 -12.82 -21.44 -13.50
CA ASN A 32 -13.36 -20.43 -12.57
C ASN A 32 -12.46 -19.19 -12.42
N PHE A 33 -11.53 -18.96 -13.33
CA PHE A 33 -10.58 -17.86 -13.20
C PHE A 33 -11.26 -16.47 -13.23
N ASP A 34 -12.33 -16.34 -13.98
CA ASP A 34 -13.08 -15.09 -14.16
C ASP A 34 -13.59 -14.50 -12.83
N ARG A 35 -13.86 -15.35 -11.84
CA ARG A 35 -14.30 -14.92 -10.50
C ARG A 35 -13.29 -14.05 -9.75
N TYR A 36 -12.00 -14.08 -10.13
CA TYR A 36 -10.94 -13.30 -9.51
C TYR A 36 -10.73 -11.94 -10.19
N VAL A 37 -11.27 -11.72 -11.37
CA VAL A 37 -11.00 -10.53 -12.19
C VAL A 37 -11.52 -9.27 -11.51
N ASP A 38 -12.80 -9.20 -11.18
CA ASP A 38 -13.39 -8.04 -10.50
C ASP A 38 -12.78 -7.80 -9.12
N PRO A 39 -12.61 -8.82 -8.23
CA PRO A 39 -11.92 -8.65 -6.97
C PRO A 39 -10.47 -8.17 -7.11
N PHE A 40 -9.77 -8.61 -8.15
CA PHE A 40 -8.41 -8.13 -8.44
C PHE A 40 -8.40 -6.63 -8.74
N PHE A 41 -9.26 -6.15 -9.64
CA PHE A 41 -9.33 -4.72 -9.96
C PHE A 41 -9.80 -3.87 -8.77
N GLN A 42 -10.73 -4.36 -7.97
CA GLN A 42 -11.12 -3.71 -6.71
C GLN A 42 -9.93 -3.60 -5.75
N HIS A 43 -9.14 -4.66 -5.63
CA HIS A 43 -7.95 -4.68 -4.78
C HIS A 43 -6.88 -3.70 -5.26
N VAL A 44 -6.62 -3.64 -6.57
CA VAL A 44 -5.72 -2.67 -7.20
C VAL A 44 -6.20 -1.25 -6.93
N LEU A 45 -7.46 -0.95 -7.18
CA LEU A 45 -8.04 0.37 -6.98
C LEU A 45 -7.92 0.82 -5.53
N LEU A 46 -8.28 -0.05 -4.58
CA LEU A 46 -8.21 0.23 -3.16
C LEU A 46 -6.78 0.54 -2.72
N THR A 47 -5.82 -0.29 -3.16
CA THR A 47 -4.40 -0.12 -2.84
C THR A 47 -3.86 1.19 -3.42
N VAL A 48 -4.06 1.42 -4.72
CA VAL A 48 -3.52 2.61 -5.41
C VAL A 48 -4.10 3.89 -4.81
N VAL A 49 -5.41 3.94 -4.57
CA VAL A 49 -6.07 5.12 -3.99
C VAL A 49 -5.56 5.37 -2.57
N ALA A 50 -5.48 4.32 -1.72
CA ALA A 50 -5.00 4.46 -0.36
C ALA A 50 -3.55 4.94 -0.31
N VAL A 51 -2.66 4.36 -1.13
CA VAL A 51 -1.25 4.75 -1.19
C VAL A 51 -1.08 6.17 -1.74
N ALA A 52 -1.82 6.54 -2.77
CA ALA A 52 -1.75 7.89 -3.34
C ALA A 52 -2.19 8.97 -2.34
N ILE A 53 -3.31 8.76 -1.65
CA ILE A 53 -3.79 9.68 -0.61
C ILE A 53 -2.79 9.72 0.56
N GLY A 54 -2.37 8.56 1.03
CA GLY A 54 -1.37 8.45 2.12
C GLY A 54 -0.06 9.14 1.79
N PHE A 55 0.43 8.97 0.54
CA PHE A 55 1.61 9.67 0.06
C PHE A 55 1.42 11.17 0.04
N ALA A 56 0.33 11.67 -0.51
CA ALA A 56 0.07 13.12 -0.57
C ALA A 56 0.04 13.75 0.83
N ILE A 57 -0.65 13.12 1.77
CA ILE A 57 -0.73 13.60 3.16
C ILE A 57 0.63 13.52 3.85
N ALA A 58 1.28 12.34 3.83
CA ALA A 58 2.53 12.13 4.56
C ALA A 58 3.68 12.96 3.98
N PHE A 59 3.76 13.09 2.65
CA PHE A 59 4.74 13.95 1.99
C PHE A 59 4.55 15.41 2.38
N GLY A 60 3.31 15.91 2.33
CA GLY A 60 2.99 17.29 2.77
C GLY A 60 3.35 17.53 4.24
N LEU A 61 3.02 16.58 5.13
CA LEU A 61 3.39 16.64 6.55
C LEU A 61 4.90 16.61 6.75
N ALA A 62 5.63 15.79 5.98
CA ALA A 62 7.10 15.71 6.08
C ALA A 62 7.77 17.00 5.62
N LEU A 63 7.32 17.61 4.52
CA LEU A 63 7.81 18.93 4.07
C LEU A 63 7.55 20.02 5.10
N LEU A 64 6.38 19.99 5.74
CA LEU A 64 6.04 20.95 6.80
C LEU A 64 6.90 20.73 8.04
N ALA A 65 7.08 19.47 8.46
CA ALA A 65 7.92 19.10 9.61
C ALA A 65 9.41 19.38 9.35
N HIS A 66 9.89 19.19 8.12
CA HIS A 66 11.24 19.54 7.72
C HIS A 66 11.53 21.05 7.91
N ARG A 67 10.55 21.88 7.56
CA ARG A 67 10.65 23.35 7.78
C ARG A 67 10.41 23.76 9.23
N ARG A 68 9.56 23.04 9.96
CA ARG A 68 9.16 23.35 11.33
C ARG A 68 9.48 22.16 12.24
N ARG A 69 10.71 22.04 12.65
CA ARG A 69 11.26 20.89 13.40
C ARG A 69 10.45 20.46 14.63
N TRP A 70 9.75 21.39 15.28
CA TRP A 70 8.88 21.05 16.41
C TRP A 70 7.70 20.13 16.04
N LEU A 71 7.31 20.07 14.75
CA LEU A 71 6.25 19.17 14.25
C LEU A 71 6.70 17.71 14.10
N VAL A 72 8.00 17.45 14.03
CA VAL A 72 8.53 16.08 13.81
C VAL A 72 8.00 15.12 14.88
N ASN A 73 8.16 15.47 16.15
CA ASN A 73 7.74 14.60 17.27
C ASN A 73 6.23 14.40 17.32
N PRO A 74 5.36 15.44 17.31
CA PRO A 74 3.91 15.23 17.34
C PRO A 74 3.39 14.42 16.14
N VAL A 75 3.87 14.70 14.93
CA VAL A 75 3.43 13.95 13.74
C VAL A 75 3.88 12.49 13.83
N THR A 76 5.13 12.24 14.26
CA THR A 76 5.63 10.86 14.45
C THR A 76 4.80 10.11 15.50
N GLN A 77 4.45 10.78 16.62
CA GLN A 77 3.65 10.15 17.67
C GLN A 77 2.23 9.83 17.19
N VAL A 78 1.54 10.78 16.56
CA VAL A 78 0.19 10.58 16.06
C VAL A 78 0.16 9.47 15.00
N THR A 79 1.03 9.53 14.00
CA THR A 79 1.09 8.49 12.96
C THR A 79 1.56 7.15 13.53
N GLY A 80 2.42 7.17 14.56
CA GLY A 80 2.85 5.99 15.29
C GLY A 80 1.70 5.32 16.03
N VAL A 81 0.89 6.08 16.77
CA VAL A 81 -0.32 5.56 17.46
C VAL A 81 -1.28 4.94 16.43
N LEU A 82 -1.56 5.61 15.31
CA LEU A 82 -2.40 5.07 14.26
C LEU A 82 -1.86 3.74 13.72
N TYR A 83 -0.54 3.64 13.55
CA TYR A 83 0.11 2.43 13.06
C TYR A 83 0.07 1.26 14.07
N THR A 84 0.00 1.54 15.38
CA THR A 84 -0.06 0.50 16.41
C THR A 84 -1.44 -0.12 16.59
N ILE A 85 -2.50 0.52 16.09
CA ILE A 85 -3.85 -0.06 16.13
C ILE A 85 -3.84 -1.36 15.31
N PRO A 86 -4.30 -2.51 15.84
CA PRO A 86 -4.41 -3.73 15.03
C PRO A 86 -5.26 -3.49 13.79
N SER A 87 -4.77 -3.92 12.61
CA SER A 87 -5.42 -3.58 11.33
C SER A 87 -6.90 -3.95 11.28
N LEU A 88 -7.24 -5.14 11.76
CA LEU A 88 -8.64 -5.58 11.84
C LEU A 88 -9.48 -4.67 12.74
N ALA A 89 -8.90 -4.24 13.88
CA ALA A 89 -9.58 -3.33 14.79
C ALA A 89 -9.80 -1.94 14.15
N ALA A 90 -8.83 -1.44 13.35
CA ALA A 90 -8.99 -0.17 12.66
C ALA A 90 -10.18 -0.18 11.70
N PHE A 91 -10.38 -1.27 10.94
CA PHE A 91 -11.55 -1.40 10.07
C PHE A 91 -12.86 -1.36 10.89
N PHE A 92 -12.95 -2.12 11.98
CA PHE A 92 -14.16 -2.16 12.80
C PHE A 92 -14.43 -0.85 13.56
N LEU A 93 -13.40 -0.15 14.04
CA LEU A 93 -13.57 1.14 14.73
C LEU A 93 -14.14 2.24 13.81
N LEU A 94 -13.86 2.17 12.51
CA LEU A 94 -14.36 3.14 11.54
C LEU A 94 -15.80 2.85 11.08
N LEU A 95 -16.28 1.59 11.17
CA LEU A 95 -17.60 1.20 10.68
C LEU A 95 -18.77 2.07 11.23
N PRO A 96 -18.86 2.36 12.53
CA PRO A 96 -19.97 3.18 13.05
C PRO A 96 -19.92 4.64 12.60
N ILE A 97 -18.76 5.12 12.11
CA ILE A 97 -18.56 6.52 11.69
C ILE A 97 -18.75 6.68 10.19
N THR A 98 -18.15 5.80 9.40
CA THR A 98 -18.07 5.92 7.93
C THR A 98 -18.94 4.92 7.18
N GLY A 99 -19.57 3.98 7.90
CA GLY A 99 -20.34 2.89 7.30
C GLY A 99 -19.45 1.80 6.70
N ARG A 100 -20.08 0.87 5.98
CA ARG A 100 -19.36 -0.21 5.27
C ARG A 100 -18.96 0.24 3.88
N GLY A 101 -17.82 -0.25 3.38
CA GLY A 101 -17.41 -0.10 1.99
C GLY A 101 -16.03 0.52 1.78
N PHE A 102 -15.81 0.95 0.56
CA PHE A 102 -14.52 1.44 0.06
C PHE A 102 -13.93 2.59 0.89
N VAL A 103 -14.76 3.55 1.33
CA VAL A 103 -14.29 4.73 2.09
C VAL A 103 -13.67 4.32 3.41
N THR A 104 -14.35 3.46 4.18
CA THR A 104 -13.87 2.96 5.47
C THR A 104 -12.54 2.24 5.33
N ALA A 105 -12.46 1.35 4.34
CA ALA A 105 -11.23 0.63 4.06
C ALA A 105 -10.09 1.58 3.65
N THR A 106 -10.37 2.55 2.79
CA THR A 106 -9.39 3.54 2.35
C THR A 106 -8.83 4.34 3.53
N ILE A 107 -9.68 4.85 4.43
CA ILE A 107 -9.24 5.61 5.61
C ILE A 107 -8.31 4.77 6.50
N ALA A 108 -8.68 3.51 6.77
CA ALA A 108 -7.84 2.61 7.54
C ALA A 108 -6.46 2.41 6.88
N LEU A 109 -6.44 2.06 5.59
CA LEU A 109 -5.20 1.81 4.84
C LEU A 109 -4.31 3.05 4.73
N VAL A 110 -4.90 4.23 4.49
CA VAL A 110 -4.19 5.53 4.52
C VAL A 110 -3.50 5.70 5.86
N SER A 111 -4.21 5.49 6.96
CA SER A 111 -3.66 5.67 8.32
C SER A 111 -2.40 4.84 8.56
N TYR A 112 -2.35 3.61 8.04
CA TYR A 112 -1.17 2.75 8.14
C TYR A 112 0.00 3.22 7.27
N SER A 113 -0.26 3.77 6.10
CA SER A 113 0.79 4.22 5.19
C SER A 113 1.48 5.51 5.67
N LEU A 114 0.79 6.35 6.48
CA LEU A 114 1.29 7.66 6.90
C LEU A 114 2.65 7.59 7.60
N LEU A 115 2.80 6.70 8.60
CA LEU A 115 4.03 6.61 9.37
C LEU A 115 5.22 6.21 8.50
N ILE A 116 5.02 5.19 7.66
CA ILE A 116 6.08 4.64 6.79
C ILE A 116 6.57 5.73 5.84
N ILE A 117 5.63 6.38 5.13
CA ILE A 117 5.98 7.40 4.13
C ILE A 117 6.57 8.62 4.81
N PHE A 118 5.95 9.13 5.90
CA PHE A 118 6.41 10.30 6.63
C PHE A 118 7.87 10.15 7.08
N ARG A 119 8.20 9.02 7.71
CA ARG A 119 9.56 8.78 8.20
C ARG A 119 10.59 8.69 7.08
N ASN A 120 10.27 8.01 5.98
CA ASN A 120 11.20 7.88 4.86
C ASN A 120 11.40 9.21 4.12
N VAL A 121 10.34 9.99 3.92
CA VAL A 121 10.46 11.33 3.32
C VAL A 121 11.31 12.24 4.19
N LEU A 122 11.03 12.27 5.50
CA LEU A 122 11.79 13.10 6.44
C LEU A 122 13.26 12.69 6.51
N ALA A 123 13.53 11.39 6.62
CA ALA A 123 14.90 10.86 6.61
C ALA A 123 15.64 11.22 5.32
N GLY A 124 14.99 11.08 4.16
CA GLY A 124 15.60 11.46 2.89
C GLY A 124 15.98 12.94 2.82
N LEU A 125 15.10 13.83 3.30
CA LEU A 125 15.39 15.27 3.36
C LEU A 125 16.51 15.61 4.37
N ASP A 126 16.53 14.90 5.50
CA ASP A 126 17.53 15.11 6.55
C ASP A 126 18.91 14.57 6.16
N ASN A 127 18.97 13.56 5.31
CA ASN A 127 20.22 12.97 4.80
C ASN A 127 20.90 13.80 3.71
N VAL A 128 20.26 14.87 3.20
CA VAL A 128 20.92 15.76 2.24
C VAL A 128 22.09 16.48 2.91
N PRO A 129 23.35 16.38 2.39
CA PRO A 129 24.53 16.97 3.00
C PRO A 129 24.41 18.51 3.17
N ASP A 130 24.86 19.01 4.32
CA ASP A 130 24.79 20.46 4.60
C ASP A 130 25.68 21.27 3.66
N GLU A 131 26.81 20.71 3.21
CA GLU A 131 27.69 21.33 2.20
C GLU A 131 26.95 21.59 0.89
N THR A 132 26.06 20.67 0.49
CA THR A 132 25.24 20.84 -0.71
C THR A 132 24.19 21.94 -0.53
N LYS A 133 23.58 22.01 0.67
CA LYS A 133 22.63 23.07 1.01
C LYS A 133 23.31 24.45 1.04
N ASP A 134 24.52 24.52 1.63
CA ASP A 134 25.30 25.75 1.73
C ASP A 134 25.81 26.23 0.37
N ALA A 135 26.22 25.31 -0.51
CA ALA A 135 26.56 25.63 -1.89
C ALA A 135 25.34 26.22 -2.64
N GLY A 136 24.15 25.61 -2.46
CA GLY A 136 22.90 26.13 -3.02
C GLY A 136 22.57 27.55 -2.54
N ARG A 137 22.72 27.82 -1.23
CA ARG A 137 22.55 29.16 -0.67
C ARG A 137 23.58 30.16 -1.19
N GLY A 138 24.84 29.71 -1.30
CA GLY A 138 25.91 30.52 -1.86
C GLY A 138 25.67 30.94 -3.33
N MET A 139 24.97 30.12 -4.09
CA MET A 139 24.50 30.44 -5.45
C MET A 139 23.25 31.35 -5.48
N GLY A 140 22.73 31.81 -4.34
CA GLY A 140 21.59 32.68 -4.24
C GLY A 140 20.22 31.98 -4.31
N LEU A 141 20.14 30.66 -4.12
CA LEU A 141 18.86 29.96 -4.06
C LEU A 141 18.08 30.37 -2.80
N THR A 142 16.82 30.72 -2.98
CA THR A 142 15.89 30.88 -1.83
C THR A 142 15.60 29.52 -1.19
N ASP A 143 15.15 29.49 0.08
CA ASP A 143 14.81 28.24 0.78
C ASP A 143 13.80 27.37 0.00
N ARG A 144 12.84 27.99 -0.71
CA ARG A 144 11.89 27.26 -1.54
C ARG A 144 12.55 26.65 -2.78
N GLN A 145 13.48 27.38 -3.40
CA GLN A 145 14.24 26.88 -4.54
C GLN A 145 15.22 25.77 -4.10
N LEU A 146 15.85 25.95 -2.95
CA LEU A 146 16.74 24.95 -2.34
C LEU A 146 15.98 23.63 -2.10
N LEU A 147 14.82 23.70 -1.44
CA LEU A 147 13.98 22.54 -1.19
C LEU A 147 13.63 21.76 -2.47
N TRP A 148 13.08 22.48 -3.49
CA TRP A 148 12.54 21.81 -4.66
C TRP A 148 13.59 21.45 -5.73
N ARG A 149 14.71 22.18 -5.80
CA ARG A 149 15.76 21.97 -6.81
C ARG A 149 16.95 21.15 -6.31
N VAL A 150 17.11 21.04 -5.00
CA VAL A 150 18.26 20.35 -4.39
C VAL A 150 17.81 19.25 -3.43
N GLU A 151 17.08 19.63 -2.36
CA GLU A 151 16.81 18.68 -1.28
C GLU A 151 15.84 17.56 -1.73
N VAL A 152 14.70 17.89 -2.32
CA VAL A 152 13.72 16.88 -2.77
C VAL A 152 14.31 15.96 -3.85
N PRO A 153 14.99 16.45 -4.91
CA PRO A 153 15.64 15.56 -5.87
C PRO A 153 16.67 14.60 -5.23
N LEU A 154 17.49 15.09 -4.32
CA LEU A 154 18.48 14.24 -3.63
C LEU A 154 17.85 13.26 -2.65
N ALA A 155 16.70 13.59 -2.07
CA ALA A 155 15.93 12.72 -1.18
C ALA A 155 15.05 11.70 -1.92
N LEU A 156 14.91 11.80 -3.26
CA LEU A 156 14.03 10.89 -4.04
C LEU A 156 14.30 9.40 -3.82
N PRO A 157 15.53 8.91 -3.70
CA PRO A 157 15.79 7.49 -3.45
C PRO A 157 15.08 7.00 -2.18
N GLU A 158 15.19 7.72 -1.07
CA GLU A 158 14.57 7.39 0.22
C GLU A 158 13.06 7.58 0.18
N ILE A 159 12.57 8.63 -0.48
CA ILE A 159 11.14 8.89 -0.67
C ILE A 159 10.49 7.71 -1.41
N LEU A 160 11.08 7.27 -2.51
CA LEU A 160 10.57 6.16 -3.29
C LEU A 160 10.75 4.82 -2.60
N ALA A 161 11.81 4.63 -1.81
CA ALA A 161 11.96 3.45 -0.95
C ALA A 161 10.81 3.37 0.08
N GLY A 162 10.47 4.48 0.73
CA GLY A 162 9.32 4.56 1.63
C GLY A 162 7.99 4.27 0.94
N LEU A 163 7.80 4.77 -0.28
CA LEU A 163 6.61 4.50 -1.08
C LEU A 163 6.48 3.01 -1.44
N ARG A 164 7.60 2.34 -1.78
CA ARG A 164 7.63 0.90 -2.06
C ARG A 164 7.17 0.08 -0.84
N ILE A 165 7.74 0.36 0.34
CA ILE A 165 7.37 -0.32 1.58
C ILE A 165 5.88 -0.08 1.89
N ALA A 166 5.39 1.15 1.75
CA ALA A 166 3.99 1.47 1.99
C ALA A 166 3.07 0.77 1.01
N ALA A 167 3.41 0.75 -0.29
CA ALA A 167 2.59 0.11 -1.32
C ALA A 167 2.47 -1.42 -1.09
N THR A 168 3.60 -2.11 -0.89
CA THR A 168 3.59 -3.56 -0.66
C THR A 168 2.88 -3.94 0.64
N SER A 169 3.07 -3.17 1.72
CA SER A 169 2.35 -3.37 2.97
C SER A 169 0.85 -3.12 2.81
N THR A 170 0.46 -2.10 2.04
CA THR A 170 -0.95 -1.77 1.80
C THR A 170 -1.65 -2.87 1.00
N VAL A 171 -0.99 -3.52 0.02
CA VAL A 171 -1.56 -4.69 -0.67
C VAL A 171 -1.89 -5.79 0.33
N GLY A 172 -0.97 -6.12 1.24
CA GLY A 172 -1.20 -7.13 2.28
C GLY A 172 -2.37 -6.75 3.20
N LEU A 173 -2.41 -5.50 3.69
CA LEU A 173 -3.48 -5.01 4.57
C LEU A 173 -4.84 -4.93 3.85
N ALA A 174 -4.85 -4.65 2.55
CA ALA A 174 -6.07 -4.60 1.75
C ALA A 174 -6.76 -5.96 1.62
N THR A 175 -6.06 -7.09 1.86
CA THR A 175 -6.72 -8.41 1.96
C THR A 175 -7.68 -8.50 3.13
N LEU A 176 -7.56 -7.62 4.14
CA LEU A 176 -8.47 -7.55 5.27
C LEU A 176 -9.62 -6.54 5.07
N ALA A 177 -9.58 -5.75 3.99
CA ALA A 177 -10.57 -4.70 3.73
C ALA A 177 -11.99 -5.24 3.49
N PHE A 178 -12.14 -6.50 3.12
CA PHE A 178 -13.45 -7.14 2.97
C PHE A 178 -14.24 -7.16 4.30
N PHE A 179 -13.59 -7.17 5.46
CA PHE A 179 -14.26 -7.04 6.75
C PHE A 179 -14.97 -5.68 6.90
N ALA A 180 -14.46 -4.65 6.24
CA ALA A 180 -15.14 -3.38 6.11
C ALA A 180 -16.18 -3.33 4.97
N GLY A 181 -16.33 -4.41 4.20
CA GLY A 181 -17.22 -4.49 3.04
C GLY A 181 -16.67 -3.83 1.78
N ALA A 182 -15.36 -3.72 1.65
CA ALA A 182 -14.71 -3.12 0.49
C ALA A 182 -14.39 -4.12 -0.64
N GLY A 183 -14.66 -5.42 -0.42
CA GLY A 183 -14.37 -6.45 -1.41
C GLY A 183 -12.88 -6.74 -1.58
N GLY A 184 -12.49 -7.07 -2.80
CA GLY A 184 -11.11 -7.35 -3.18
C GLY A 184 -10.71 -8.82 -3.02
N LEU A 185 -9.44 -9.13 -3.28
CA LEU A 185 -8.92 -10.51 -3.25
C LEU A 185 -9.09 -11.19 -1.88
N GLY A 186 -9.09 -10.42 -0.80
CA GLY A 186 -9.34 -10.93 0.54
C GLY A 186 -10.70 -11.58 0.69
N GLU A 187 -11.74 -11.03 0.07
CA GLU A 187 -13.08 -11.61 0.07
C GLU A 187 -13.08 -13.00 -0.57
N GLN A 188 -12.34 -13.17 -1.67
CA GLN A 188 -12.19 -14.48 -2.32
C GLN A 188 -11.45 -15.48 -1.44
N ILE A 189 -10.38 -15.07 -0.75
CA ILE A 189 -9.65 -15.94 0.19
C ILE A 189 -10.59 -16.45 1.29
N PHE A 190 -11.38 -15.59 1.88
CA PHE A 190 -12.25 -15.91 3.01
C PHE A 190 -13.55 -16.61 2.61
N ALA A 191 -14.03 -16.42 1.37
CA ALA A 191 -15.23 -17.09 0.87
C ALA A 191 -15.14 -18.62 0.96
N ASP A 192 -13.93 -19.17 0.73
CA ASP A 192 -13.67 -20.61 0.92
C ASP A 192 -12.21 -20.84 1.38
N ILE A 193 -11.95 -20.49 2.62
CA ILE A 193 -10.60 -20.54 3.22
C ILE A 193 -10.02 -21.95 3.30
N ASN A 194 -10.86 -22.98 3.30
CA ASN A 194 -10.42 -24.37 3.35
C ASN A 194 -10.05 -24.92 1.97
N PHE A 195 -10.48 -24.30 0.90
CA PHE A 195 -10.22 -24.76 -0.46
C PHE A 195 -8.89 -24.20 -0.98
N LYS A 196 -7.89 -25.08 -1.08
CA LYS A 196 -6.51 -24.71 -1.44
C LYS A 196 -6.41 -23.96 -2.77
N SER A 197 -7.14 -24.40 -3.79
CA SER A 197 -7.13 -23.71 -5.10
C SER A 197 -7.54 -22.25 -4.98
N ASN A 198 -8.61 -21.96 -4.23
CA ASN A 198 -9.11 -20.60 -4.06
C ASN A 198 -8.10 -19.73 -3.31
N VAL A 199 -7.57 -20.22 -2.18
CA VAL A 199 -6.61 -19.49 -1.35
C VAL A 199 -5.30 -19.24 -2.11
N VAL A 200 -4.79 -20.25 -2.83
CA VAL A 200 -3.55 -20.13 -3.60
C VAL A 200 -3.69 -19.14 -4.75
N VAL A 201 -4.81 -19.16 -5.48
CA VAL A 201 -5.01 -18.23 -6.61
C VAL A 201 -5.20 -16.81 -6.10
N ALA A 202 -6.13 -16.56 -5.18
CA ALA A 202 -6.39 -15.21 -4.68
C ALA A 202 -5.18 -14.64 -3.91
N GLY A 203 -4.54 -15.46 -3.05
CA GLY A 203 -3.33 -15.06 -2.35
C GLY A 203 -2.14 -14.85 -3.29
N GLY A 204 -1.97 -15.72 -4.29
CA GLY A 204 -0.94 -15.59 -5.31
C GLY A 204 -1.10 -14.32 -6.15
N LEU A 205 -2.33 -13.96 -6.53
CA LEU A 205 -2.63 -12.70 -7.21
C LEU A 205 -2.31 -11.48 -6.35
N ALA A 206 -2.59 -11.52 -5.04
CA ALA A 206 -2.21 -10.43 -4.12
C ALA A 206 -0.69 -10.29 -4.01
N VAL A 207 0.05 -11.40 -3.89
CA VAL A 207 1.52 -11.39 -3.88
C VAL A 207 2.09 -10.88 -5.20
N ALA A 208 1.53 -11.33 -6.34
CA ALA A 208 1.94 -10.86 -7.65
C ALA A 208 1.70 -9.36 -7.83
N LEU A 209 0.57 -8.84 -7.34
CA LEU A 209 0.28 -7.40 -7.33
C LEU A 209 1.30 -6.62 -6.49
N ALA A 210 1.62 -7.10 -5.28
CA ALA A 210 2.64 -6.46 -4.44
C ALA A 210 3.99 -6.41 -5.13
N ALA A 211 4.43 -7.53 -5.72
CA ALA A 211 5.68 -7.61 -6.48
C ALA A 211 5.68 -6.70 -7.71
N LEU A 212 4.55 -6.61 -8.42
CA LEU A 212 4.40 -5.73 -9.58
C LEU A 212 4.52 -4.26 -9.18
N LEU A 213 3.82 -3.83 -8.11
CA LEU A 213 3.90 -2.45 -7.62
C LEU A 213 5.31 -2.12 -7.14
N ASP A 214 5.97 -3.03 -6.41
CA ASP A 214 7.37 -2.87 -6.00
C ASP A 214 8.29 -2.68 -7.21
N ALA A 215 8.16 -3.55 -8.21
CA ALA A 215 8.95 -3.47 -9.43
C ALA A 215 8.72 -2.17 -10.21
N VAL A 216 7.46 -1.73 -10.36
CA VAL A 216 7.10 -0.49 -11.05
C VAL A 216 7.72 0.71 -10.34
N ILE A 217 7.59 0.80 -9.01
CA ILE A 217 8.16 1.92 -8.25
C ILE A 217 9.70 1.85 -8.30
N LEU A 218 10.31 0.66 -8.21
CA LEU A 218 11.77 0.48 -8.34
C LEU A 218 12.28 0.91 -9.72
N LEU A 219 11.61 0.53 -10.79
CA LEU A 219 11.97 0.96 -12.14
C LEU A 219 11.83 2.46 -12.31
N THR A 220 10.77 3.05 -11.76
CA THR A 220 10.58 4.51 -11.72
C THR A 220 11.72 5.18 -10.95
N GLN A 221 12.06 4.66 -9.76
CA GLN A 221 13.19 5.15 -8.97
C GLN A 221 14.48 5.13 -9.80
N ARG A 222 14.81 4.02 -10.44
CA ARG A 222 16.00 3.89 -11.28
C ARG A 222 16.02 4.86 -12.48
N ALA A 223 14.86 5.22 -13.01
CA ALA A 223 14.73 6.16 -14.12
C ALA A 223 14.92 7.60 -13.66
N VAL A 224 14.36 7.98 -12.49
CA VAL A 224 14.39 9.37 -12.02
C VAL A 224 15.59 9.71 -11.13
N THR A 225 16.41 8.70 -10.72
CA THR A 225 17.61 8.90 -9.89
C THR A 225 18.89 8.34 -10.55
N PRO A 226 19.26 8.80 -11.76
CA PRO A 226 20.42 8.25 -12.49
C PRO A 226 21.75 8.48 -11.76
N TRP A 227 21.86 9.53 -10.95
CA TRP A 227 23.06 9.87 -10.18
C TRP A 227 23.43 8.83 -9.12
N THR A 228 22.48 8.08 -8.59
CA THR A 228 22.78 7.04 -7.58
C THR A 228 23.63 5.90 -8.14
N ARG A 229 23.62 5.70 -9.46
CA ARG A 229 24.45 4.68 -10.14
C ARG A 229 25.90 5.11 -10.28
N ALA A 230 26.15 6.41 -10.40
CA ALA A 230 27.50 6.94 -10.54
C ALA A 230 28.33 6.80 -9.25
N VAL A 231 27.67 6.79 -8.10
CA VAL A 231 28.31 6.63 -6.78
C VAL A 231 28.56 5.16 -6.44
N ALA A 232 27.83 4.23 -7.05
CA ALA A 232 27.93 2.78 -6.80
C ALA A 232 28.92 2.06 -7.75
N ALA A 233 29.52 2.76 -8.70
CA ALA A 233 30.59 2.20 -9.53
C ALA A 233 31.91 2.24 -8.75
N PRO A 234 32.63 1.09 -8.61
CA PRO A 234 33.92 0.99 -7.90
C PRO A 234 35.02 1.78 -8.58
#